data_3ba0f0a8eaa42e06b666dc8e8b720f8e
#
_entry.id   3ba0f0a8eaa42e06b666dc8e8b720f8e
#
_cell.length_a   1.000
_cell.length_b   1.000
_cell.length_c   1.000
_cell.angle_alpha   90.00
_cell.angle_beta   90.00
_cell.angle_gamma   90.00
#
_symmetry.space_group_name_H-M   'P 1'
#
loop_
_entity.id
_entity.type
_entity.pdbx_description
1 polymer ?
#
loop_
_entity_poly.entity_id
_entity_poly.type
_entity_poly.pdbx_seq_one_letter_code
_entity_poly.pdbx_strand_id
1 'polypeptide(L)'
;MPIFNFMNQSTESPPATQFFGDDDYNYLTANLTGNEWVSAKSALKNSDLFSIINQLSNDLATVRLTANKRMQGIIDNPTNNSNRFGFYQSIFAQLLLGGEAFAYRWRNENGRDVKWEFLRPSQVSVNTMDYENGLYYNITFDDPKIGAKMNVPQNDVLHFRLLSVDGGKTSVSPLMALTRELNIQKASDNLTLNSLKNALNANGILKIKGGGLLDFKTKQSRSRQ
;
A
#
# COMPACT_ATOMS: atom_id res chain seq x y z
N MET A 1 45.19 20.89 2.75
CA MET A 1 44.07 20.59 1.84
C MET A 1 43.34 19.38 2.36
N PRO A 2 42.15 19.48 2.90
CA PRO A 2 41.38 18.32 3.30
C PRO A 2 40.56 17.81 2.10
N ILE A 3 40.75 16.54 1.77
CA ILE A 3 40.03 15.79 0.74
C ILE A 3 38.69 15.42 1.35
N PHE A 4 37.59 15.99 0.84
CA PHE A 4 36.24 15.58 1.17
C PHE A 4 35.95 14.23 0.50
N ASN A 5 35.90 13.18 1.31
CA ASN A 5 35.33 11.89 0.91
C ASN A 5 33.80 12.01 0.86
N PHE A 6 33.24 12.09 -0.33
CA PHE A 6 31.80 11.85 -0.52
C PHE A 6 31.56 10.34 -0.36
N MET A 7 31.15 9.93 0.82
CA MET A 7 30.55 8.60 1.01
C MET A 7 29.28 8.53 0.17
N ASN A 8 29.29 7.58 -0.74
CA ASN A 8 28.16 7.14 -1.55
C ASN A 8 27.10 6.57 -0.59
N GLN A 9 26.17 7.40 -0.12
CA GLN A 9 24.94 6.89 0.49
C GLN A 9 24.05 6.45 -0.66
N SER A 10 23.83 5.15 -0.75
CA SER A 10 22.76 4.56 -1.55
C SER A 10 21.44 5.12 -1.03
N THR A 11 20.94 6.17 -1.66
CA THR A 11 19.59 6.67 -1.44
C THR A 11 18.63 5.64 -2.03
N GLU A 12 18.17 4.72 -1.19
CA GLU A 12 16.89 4.07 -1.45
C GLU A 12 15.87 5.19 -1.59
N SER A 13 15.27 5.30 -2.78
CA SER A 13 14.22 6.28 -3.04
C SER A 13 13.09 6.02 -2.05
N PRO A 14 12.74 7.00 -1.22
CA PRO A 14 11.63 6.83 -0.31
C PRO A 14 10.34 6.66 -1.09
N PRO A 15 9.37 5.90 -0.57
CA PRO A 15 8.06 5.73 -1.20
C PRO A 15 7.42 7.11 -1.42
N ALA A 16 6.57 7.22 -2.45
CA ALA A 16 5.94 8.45 -2.94
C ALA A 16 5.16 9.29 -1.89
N THR A 17 5.13 8.88 -0.64
CA THR A 17 4.51 9.55 0.51
C THR A 17 5.38 10.67 1.14
N GLN A 18 6.56 10.99 0.60
CA GLN A 18 7.46 11.99 1.20
C GLN A 18 7.24 13.44 0.73
N PHE A 19 6.04 13.81 0.33
CA PHE A 19 5.73 15.20 -0.01
C PHE A 19 5.00 16.01 1.07
N PHE A 20 4.76 15.40 2.21
CA PHE A 20 4.53 16.23 3.39
C PHE A 20 5.89 16.76 3.84
N GLY A 21 6.03 18.07 4.07
CA GLY A 21 7.18 18.57 4.81
C GLY A 21 7.31 17.74 6.08
N ASP A 22 8.53 17.51 6.54
CA ASP A 22 8.77 16.67 7.73
C ASP A 22 7.84 17.02 8.91
N ASP A 23 7.44 18.29 9.02
CA ASP A 23 6.53 18.79 10.04
C ASP A 23 5.07 18.35 9.81
N ASP A 24 4.57 18.38 8.56
CA ASP A 24 3.21 17.96 8.23
C ASP A 24 3.08 16.44 8.33
N TYR A 25 4.10 15.71 7.90
CA TYR A 25 4.17 14.28 8.06
C TYR A 25 4.23 13.89 9.54
N ASN A 26 5.05 14.56 10.34
CA ASN A 26 5.15 14.36 11.78
C ASN A 26 3.83 14.69 12.50
N TYR A 27 3.10 15.72 12.08
CA TYR A 27 1.78 16.05 12.64
C TYR A 27 0.75 14.96 12.37
N LEU A 28 0.70 14.44 11.14
CA LEU A 28 -0.21 13.37 10.75
C LEU A 28 0.19 12.01 11.34
N THR A 29 1.50 11.79 11.55
CA THR A 29 2.04 10.53 12.08
C THR A 29 2.38 10.59 13.57
N ALA A 30 2.30 11.76 14.21
CA ALA A 30 2.68 11.95 15.63
C ALA A 30 1.95 11.04 16.62
N ASN A 31 0.82 10.43 16.22
CA ASN A 31 0.10 9.42 16.99
C ASN A 31 0.43 7.98 16.55
N LEU A 32 1.27 7.80 15.54
CA LEU A 32 1.74 6.49 15.06
C LEU A 32 3.14 6.24 15.63
N THR A 33 3.19 6.01 16.95
CA THR A 33 4.42 5.60 17.63
C THR A 33 4.83 4.21 17.15
N GLY A 34 5.94 4.15 16.42
CA GLY A 34 6.59 2.89 16.03
C GLY A 34 6.66 2.67 14.53
N ASN A 35 7.74 2.06 14.10
CA ASN A 35 8.10 1.65 12.74
C ASN A 35 7.11 0.65 12.07
N GLU A 36 5.81 0.88 12.15
CA GLU A 36 4.77 -0.07 11.75
C GLU A 36 4.07 0.33 10.46
N TRP A 37 4.86 0.70 9.47
CA TRP A 37 4.36 0.97 8.16
C TRP A 37 3.92 -0.33 7.46
N VAL A 38 2.64 -0.43 7.10
CA VAL A 38 2.12 -1.56 6.34
C VAL A 38 2.19 -1.26 4.85
N SER A 39 3.09 -1.94 4.15
CA SER A 39 3.16 -1.83 2.68
C SER A 39 1.91 -2.41 2.01
N ALA A 40 1.55 -1.92 0.83
CA ALA A 40 0.46 -2.45 0.01
C ALA A 40 0.58 -3.97 -0.20
N LYS A 41 1.80 -4.47 -0.44
CA LYS A 41 2.08 -5.90 -0.58
C LYS A 41 1.80 -6.68 0.71
N SER A 42 2.10 -6.11 1.88
CA SER A 42 1.80 -6.73 3.17
C SER A 42 0.30 -6.71 3.47
N ALA A 43 -0.37 -5.60 3.16
CA ALA A 43 -1.80 -5.44 3.32
C ALA A 43 -2.61 -6.44 2.49
N LEU A 44 -2.21 -6.69 1.24
CA LEU A 44 -2.85 -7.66 0.36
C LEU A 44 -2.68 -9.13 0.77
N LYS A 45 -1.86 -9.43 1.78
CA LYS A 45 -1.81 -10.78 2.38
C LYS A 45 -2.97 -11.02 3.35
N ASN A 46 -3.63 -9.96 3.80
CA ASN A 46 -4.86 -10.08 4.57
C ASN A 46 -6.02 -10.42 3.63
N SER A 47 -6.70 -11.54 3.87
CA SER A 47 -7.77 -12.07 3.00
C SER A 47 -8.96 -11.13 2.91
N ASP A 48 -9.32 -10.48 4.02
CA ASP A 48 -10.49 -9.60 4.09
C ASP A 48 -10.20 -8.32 3.30
N LEU A 49 -9.03 -7.73 3.52
CA LEU A 49 -8.63 -6.54 2.79
C LEU A 49 -8.47 -6.80 1.30
N PHE A 50 -7.86 -7.93 0.93
CA PHE A 50 -7.75 -8.36 -0.46
C PHE A 50 -9.13 -8.49 -1.11
N SER A 51 -10.09 -9.12 -0.42
CA SER A 51 -11.44 -9.31 -0.94
C SER A 51 -12.17 -7.99 -1.15
N ILE A 52 -12.07 -7.07 -0.18
CA ILE A 52 -12.68 -5.74 -0.27
C ILE A 52 -12.08 -4.94 -1.44
N ILE A 53 -10.74 -4.87 -1.54
CA ILE A 53 -10.08 -4.13 -2.62
C ILE A 53 -10.40 -4.73 -3.98
N ASN A 54 -10.37 -6.06 -4.08
CA ASN A 54 -10.72 -6.75 -5.31
C ASN A 54 -12.16 -6.46 -5.74
N GLN A 55 -13.11 -6.53 -4.82
CA GLN A 55 -14.50 -6.23 -5.13
C GLN A 55 -14.71 -4.78 -5.53
N LEU A 56 -14.24 -3.82 -4.72
CA LEU A 56 -14.42 -2.41 -5.02
C LEU A 56 -13.74 -2.00 -6.33
N SER A 57 -12.52 -2.49 -6.60
CA SER A 57 -11.83 -2.18 -7.85
C SER A 57 -12.53 -2.78 -9.07
N ASN A 58 -13.13 -3.97 -8.94
CA ASN A 58 -13.93 -4.59 -9.99
C ASN A 58 -15.21 -3.78 -10.26
N ASP A 59 -15.95 -3.45 -9.21
CA ASP A 59 -17.18 -2.67 -9.31
C ASP A 59 -16.93 -1.31 -9.99
N LEU A 60 -15.89 -0.60 -9.57
CA LEU A 60 -15.49 0.67 -10.17
C LEU A 60 -15.02 0.52 -11.63
N ALA A 61 -14.30 -0.56 -11.96
CA ALA A 61 -13.83 -0.81 -13.31
C ALA A 61 -14.96 -1.15 -14.30
N THR A 62 -16.10 -1.65 -13.82
CA THR A 62 -17.28 -1.93 -14.64
C THR A 62 -18.07 -0.67 -14.98
N VAL A 63 -17.95 0.40 -14.20
CA VAL A 63 -18.64 1.66 -14.43
C VAL A 63 -18.27 2.21 -15.82
N ARG A 64 -19.30 2.49 -16.63
CA ARG A 64 -19.10 3.02 -17.97
C ARG A 64 -18.83 4.52 -17.90
N LEU A 65 -17.61 4.90 -18.28
CA LEU A 65 -17.25 6.30 -18.45
C LEU A 65 -17.68 6.76 -19.85
N THR A 66 -18.35 7.91 -19.90
CA THR A 66 -18.79 8.53 -21.14
C THR A 66 -18.11 9.87 -21.34
N ALA A 67 -17.67 10.13 -22.57
CA ALA A 67 -17.03 11.38 -22.94
C ALA A 67 -17.47 11.79 -24.35
N ASN A 68 -16.93 12.90 -24.84
CA ASN A 68 -17.12 13.27 -26.22
C ASN A 68 -16.51 12.20 -27.16
N LYS A 69 -16.99 12.15 -28.41
CA LYS A 69 -16.59 11.16 -29.42
C LYS A 69 -15.07 11.05 -29.60
N ARG A 70 -14.34 12.15 -29.40
CA ARG A 70 -12.89 12.22 -29.55
C ARG A 70 -12.16 11.45 -28.42
N MET A 71 -12.65 11.55 -27.19
CA MET A 71 -12.05 10.91 -26.02
C MET A 71 -12.58 9.50 -25.76
N GLN A 72 -13.78 9.18 -26.27
CA GLN A 72 -14.41 7.90 -26.01
C GLN A 72 -13.54 6.72 -26.46
N GLY A 73 -12.88 6.86 -27.61
CA GLY A 73 -12.00 5.80 -28.13
C GLY A 73 -10.84 5.43 -27.21
N ILE A 74 -10.22 6.43 -26.56
CA ILE A 74 -9.12 6.19 -25.63
C ILE A 74 -9.64 5.71 -24.26
N ILE A 75 -10.81 6.13 -23.84
CA ILE A 75 -11.45 5.65 -22.62
C ILE A 75 -11.82 4.18 -22.74
N ASP A 76 -12.33 3.75 -23.90
CA ASP A 76 -12.72 2.38 -24.15
C ASP A 76 -11.50 1.46 -24.40
N ASN A 77 -10.40 2.02 -24.93
CA ASN A 77 -9.15 1.29 -25.20
C ASN A 77 -7.95 2.11 -24.73
N PRO A 78 -7.72 2.21 -23.40
CA PRO A 78 -6.70 3.11 -22.86
C PRO A 78 -5.27 2.64 -23.12
N THR A 79 -5.06 1.33 -23.23
CA THR A 79 -3.71 0.75 -23.39
C THR A 79 -3.74 -0.44 -24.34
N ASN A 80 -2.58 -0.74 -24.92
CA ASN A 80 -2.41 -1.93 -25.78
C ASN A 80 -2.13 -3.21 -24.97
N ASN A 81 -1.75 -3.08 -23.70
CA ASN A 81 -1.29 -4.18 -22.86
C ASN A 81 -2.41 -4.90 -22.11
N SER A 82 -3.57 -4.26 -21.95
CA SER A 82 -4.74 -4.83 -21.29
C SER A 82 -6.02 -4.26 -21.87
N ASN A 83 -7.14 -4.91 -21.61
CA ASN A 83 -8.44 -4.36 -21.94
C ASN A 83 -8.82 -3.20 -21.01
N ARG A 84 -9.91 -2.48 -21.35
CA ARG A 84 -10.47 -1.39 -20.55
C ARG A 84 -10.62 -1.77 -19.08
N PHE A 85 -11.23 -2.92 -18.80
CA PHE A 85 -11.51 -3.38 -17.46
C PHE A 85 -10.21 -3.54 -16.64
N GLY A 86 -9.22 -4.26 -17.16
CA GLY A 86 -7.95 -4.49 -16.45
C GLY A 86 -7.17 -3.22 -16.19
N PHE A 87 -7.22 -2.24 -17.12
CA PHE A 87 -6.58 -0.95 -16.91
C PHE A 87 -7.21 -0.19 -15.75
N TYR A 88 -8.55 -0.01 -15.77
CA TYR A 88 -9.24 0.73 -14.70
C TYR A 88 -9.21 -0.02 -13.37
N GLN A 89 -9.30 -1.35 -13.37
CA GLN A 89 -9.12 -2.15 -12.16
C GLN A 89 -7.76 -1.87 -11.51
N SER A 90 -6.67 -1.80 -12.30
CA SER A 90 -5.34 -1.50 -11.79
C SER A 90 -5.26 -0.09 -11.21
N ILE A 91 -5.85 0.90 -11.88
CA ILE A 91 -5.94 2.29 -11.37
C ILE A 91 -6.69 2.31 -10.03
N PHE A 92 -7.88 1.69 -9.96
CA PHE A 92 -8.71 1.73 -8.75
C PHE A 92 -8.11 0.92 -7.61
N ALA A 93 -7.53 -0.26 -7.88
CA ALA A 93 -6.81 -1.03 -6.87
C ALA A 93 -5.65 -0.24 -6.28
N GLN A 94 -4.87 0.44 -7.13
CA GLN A 94 -3.78 1.30 -6.67
C GLN A 94 -4.29 2.50 -5.88
N LEU A 95 -5.38 3.13 -6.32
CA LEU A 95 -6.02 4.24 -5.65
C LEU A 95 -6.50 3.85 -4.24
N LEU A 96 -7.13 2.69 -4.09
CA LEU A 96 -7.60 2.17 -2.80
C LEU A 96 -6.45 1.77 -1.86
N LEU A 97 -5.33 1.29 -2.41
CA LEU A 97 -4.16 0.91 -1.62
C LEU A 97 -3.28 2.10 -1.24
N GLY A 98 -2.97 2.94 -2.22
CA GLY A 98 -1.98 4.01 -2.08
C GLY A 98 -2.58 5.39 -1.84
N GLY A 99 -3.90 5.55 -2.01
CA GLY A 99 -4.56 6.86 -2.00
C GLY A 99 -4.43 7.61 -3.33
N GLU A 100 -3.47 7.24 -4.16
CA GLU A 100 -3.23 7.86 -5.46
C GLU A 100 -2.82 6.83 -6.52
N ALA A 101 -3.13 7.14 -7.77
CA ALA A 101 -2.76 6.33 -8.92
C ALA A 101 -2.40 7.21 -10.10
N PHE A 102 -1.51 6.73 -10.95
CA PHE A 102 -0.95 7.50 -12.04
C PHE A 102 -1.07 6.76 -13.36
N ALA A 103 -1.31 7.54 -14.44
CA ALA A 103 -1.14 7.04 -15.80
C ALA A 103 -0.52 8.13 -16.68
N TYR A 104 0.48 7.74 -17.48
CA TYR A 104 1.11 8.63 -18.43
C TYR A 104 0.30 8.69 -19.73
N ARG A 105 0.11 9.88 -20.25
CA ARG A 105 -0.64 10.13 -21.49
C ARG A 105 0.33 10.24 -22.67
N TRP A 106 0.39 9.21 -23.47
CA TRP A 106 1.12 9.27 -24.73
C TRP A 106 0.28 10.04 -25.75
N ARG A 107 0.82 11.14 -26.24
CA ARG A 107 0.16 12.00 -27.24
C ARG A 107 0.95 12.02 -28.54
N ASN A 108 0.21 12.19 -29.64
CA ASN A 108 0.81 12.47 -30.95
C ASN A 108 1.16 13.96 -31.10
N GLU A 109 1.79 14.32 -32.24
CA GLU A 109 2.17 15.71 -32.57
C GLU A 109 0.99 16.68 -32.54
N ASN A 110 -0.22 16.20 -32.79
CA ASN A 110 -1.46 17.00 -32.75
C ASN A 110 -2.07 17.10 -31.32
N GLY A 111 -1.35 16.67 -30.29
CA GLY A 111 -1.79 16.70 -28.89
C GLY A 111 -2.94 15.74 -28.57
N ARG A 112 -3.21 14.75 -29.44
CA ARG A 112 -4.23 13.72 -29.19
C ARG A 112 -3.64 12.56 -28.44
N ASP A 113 -4.38 12.05 -27.44
CA ASP A 113 -4.01 10.85 -26.72
C ASP A 113 -4.04 9.64 -27.67
N VAL A 114 -2.97 8.88 -27.64
CA VAL A 114 -2.79 7.65 -28.45
C VAL A 114 -2.96 6.42 -27.53
N LYS A 115 -2.38 6.46 -26.35
CA LYS A 115 -2.51 5.45 -25.31
C LYS A 115 -2.28 6.07 -23.94
N TRP A 116 -2.79 5.42 -22.90
CA TRP A 116 -2.45 5.68 -21.52
C TRP A 116 -1.64 4.51 -20.99
N GLU A 117 -0.62 4.81 -20.22
CA GLU A 117 0.26 3.82 -19.62
C GLU A 117 0.17 3.92 -18.11
N PHE A 118 -0.28 2.84 -17.47
CA PHE A 118 -0.32 2.76 -16.01
C PHE A 118 1.08 2.89 -15.43
N LEU A 119 1.23 3.74 -14.42
CA LEU A 119 2.48 3.95 -13.70
C LEU A 119 2.31 3.50 -12.26
N ARG A 120 3.26 2.72 -11.79
CA ARG A 120 3.34 2.39 -10.36
C ARG A 120 3.78 3.63 -9.57
N PRO A 121 3.28 3.86 -8.35
CA PRO A 121 3.70 5.00 -7.52
C PRO A 121 5.21 5.10 -7.35
N SER A 122 5.92 3.97 -7.27
CA SER A 122 7.39 3.94 -7.20
C SER A 122 8.11 4.49 -8.44
N GLN A 123 7.40 4.63 -9.56
CA GLN A 123 7.94 5.17 -10.81
C GLN A 123 7.73 6.68 -10.95
N VAL A 124 6.92 7.28 -10.06
CA VAL A 124 6.49 8.67 -10.18
C VAL A 124 6.89 9.45 -8.93
N SER A 125 7.53 10.59 -9.14
CA SER A 125 7.78 11.58 -8.09
C SER A 125 7.02 12.86 -8.45
N VAL A 126 6.18 13.33 -7.55
CA VAL A 126 5.39 14.55 -7.71
C VAL A 126 6.19 15.74 -7.20
N ASN A 127 6.35 16.77 -8.00
CA ASN A 127 7.10 17.97 -7.65
C ASN A 127 6.24 19.22 -7.85
N THR A 128 6.49 20.25 -7.05
CA THR A 128 5.92 21.58 -7.22
C THR A 128 7.02 22.55 -7.58
N MET A 129 6.79 23.44 -8.55
CA MET A 129 7.68 24.56 -8.80
C MET A 129 7.15 25.82 -8.11
N ASP A 130 8.04 26.56 -7.43
CA ASP A 130 7.69 27.72 -6.62
C ASP A 130 7.07 28.87 -7.40
N TYR A 131 7.27 28.93 -8.71
CA TYR A 131 6.89 30.09 -9.54
C TYR A 131 5.62 29.88 -10.41
N GLU A 132 5.16 28.65 -10.64
CA GLU A 132 4.09 28.39 -11.60
C GLU A 132 2.87 27.63 -11.03
N ASN A 133 2.70 27.50 -9.76
CA ASN A 133 1.55 26.82 -9.10
C ASN A 133 1.11 25.50 -9.78
N GLY A 134 2.01 24.86 -10.53
CA GLY A 134 1.75 23.63 -11.30
C GLY A 134 2.44 22.41 -10.67
N LEU A 135 1.86 21.22 -10.91
CA LEU A 135 2.48 19.96 -10.59
C LEU A 135 3.34 19.50 -11.76
N TYR A 136 4.53 19.04 -11.43
CA TYR A 136 5.45 18.39 -12.35
C TYR A 136 5.79 17.00 -11.83
N TYR A 137 6.04 16.10 -12.74
CA TYR A 137 6.29 14.70 -12.41
C TYR A 137 7.64 14.26 -12.96
N ASN A 138 8.41 13.57 -12.14
CA ASN A 138 9.56 12.82 -12.61
C ASN A 138 9.14 11.36 -12.71
N ILE A 139 9.28 10.78 -13.91
CA ILE A 139 8.73 9.45 -14.22
C ILE A 139 9.86 8.57 -14.71
N THR A 140 10.01 7.39 -14.11
CA THR A 140 10.94 6.35 -14.57
C THR A 140 10.15 5.21 -15.19
N PHE A 141 10.33 5.00 -16.49
CA PHE A 141 9.64 3.93 -17.23
C PHE A 141 10.39 2.60 -17.12
N ASP A 142 9.64 1.51 -17.20
CA ASP A 142 10.23 0.15 -17.22
C ASP A 142 10.97 -0.14 -18.52
N ASP A 143 10.60 0.51 -19.63
CA ASP A 143 11.29 0.37 -20.90
C ASP A 143 12.61 1.16 -20.88
N PRO A 144 13.78 0.49 -20.97
CA PRO A 144 15.08 1.15 -20.98
C PRO A 144 15.28 2.13 -22.15
N LYS A 145 14.52 1.95 -23.24
CA LYS A 145 14.60 2.86 -24.39
C LYS A 145 13.96 4.22 -24.12
N ILE A 146 12.99 4.26 -23.22
CA ILE A 146 12.31 5.49 -22.80
C ILE A 146 13.07 6.12 -21.62
N GLY A 147 13.52 5.28 -20.67
CA GLY A 147 14.27 5.69 -19.50
C GLY A 147 13.45 6.56 -18.54
N ALA A 148 14.07 7.64 -18.04
CA ALA A 148 13.44 8.60 -17.15
C ALA A 148 13.06 9.88 -17.89
N LYS A 149 11.86 10.41 -17.60
CA LYS A 149 11.41 11.74 -18.03
C LYS A 149 11.30 12.63 -16.81
N MET A 150 12.01 13.74 -16.86
CA MET A 150 12.02 14.75 -15.78
C MET A 150 11.10 15.91 -16.16
N ASN A 151 10.53 16.55 -15.12
CA ASN A 151 9.70 17.76 -15.26
C ASN A 151 8.52 17.58 -16.24
N VAL A 152 7.88 16.41 -16.19
CA VAL A 152 6.69 16.14 -17.02
C VAL A 152 5.54 17.02 -16.53
N PRO A 153 4.89 17.82 -17.37
CA PRO A 153 3.80 18.68 -16.95
C PRO A 153 2.54 17.89 -16.56
N GLN A 154 1.73 18.48 -15.70
CA GLN A 154 0.48 17.89 -15.21
C GLN A 154 -0.46 17.45 -16.34
N ASN A 155 -0.45 18.14 -17.48
CA ASN A 155 -1.29 17.80 -18.62
C ASN A 155 -0.96 16.45 -19.27
N ASP A 156 0.24 15.91 -19.02
CA ASP A 156 0.70 14.64 -19.58
C ASP A 156 0.53 13.46 -18.63
N VAL A 157 0.01 13.71 -17.42
CA VAL A 157 -0.21 12.69 -16.40
C VAL A 157 -1.68 12.72 -15.96
N LEU A 158 -2.32 11.56 -15.94
CA LEU A 158 -3.56 11.37 -15.22
C LEU A 158 -3.19 11.03 -13.79
N HIS A 159 -3.44 11.94 -12.88
CA HIS A 159 -3.21 11.78 -11.45
C HIS A 159 -4.55 11.66 -10.74
N PHE A 160 -4.88 10.45 -10.31
CA PHE A 160 -6.08 10.14 -9.52
C PHE A 160 -5.73 10.23 -8.04
N ARG A 161 -6.58 10.88 -7.25
CA ARG A 161 -6.37 11.11 -5.82
C ARG A 161 -7.65 10.85 -5.04
N LEU A 162 -7.51 10.28 -3.85
CA LEU A 162 -8.61 10.14 -2.90
C LEU A 162 -8.68 11.38 -1.98
N LEU A 163 -8.17 11.25 -0.75
CA LEU A 163 -8.17 12.31 0.23
C LEU A 163 -6.85 13.08 0.17
N SER A 164 -6.90 14.32 -0.24
CA SER A 164 -5.75 15.23 -0.21
C SER A 164 -5.90 16.19 0.98
N VAL A 165 -4.78 16.42 1.68
CA VAL A 165 -4.69 17.36 2.81
C VAL A 165 -3.74 18.52 2.52
N ASP A 166 -3.12 18.53 1.35
CA ASP A 166 -2.08 19.50 0.90
C ASP A 166 -2.56 20.38 -0.27
N GLY A 167 -3.86 20.60 -0.40
CA GLY A 167 -4.44 21.41 -1.47
C GLY A 167 -4.49 20.69 -2.82
N GLY A 168 -4.46 19.36 -2.83
CA GLY A 168 -4.60 18.54 -4.05
C GLY A 168 -3.28 18.20 -4.73
N LYS A 169 -2.15 18.33 -4.04
CA LYS A 169 -0.83 17.95 -4.58
C LYS A 169 -0.63 16.45 -4.52
N THR A 170 -0.81 15.87 -3.32
CA THR A 170 -0.72 14.43 -3.07
C THR A 170 -1.94 13.92 -2.31
N SER A 171 -1.97 12.65 -1.99
CA SER A 171 -3.09 12.01 -1.34
C SER A 171 -2.63 11.11 -0.20
N VAL A 172 -3.44 10.99 0.83
CA VAL A 172 -3.18 10.11 1.97
C VAL A 172 -3.63 8.69 1.65
N SER A 173 -2.77 7.71 1.93
CA SER A 173 -3.11 6.30 1.76
C SER A 173 -4.16 5.85 2.78
N PRO A 174 -5.26 5.20 2.35
CA PRO A 174 -6.23 4.58 3.27
C PRO A 174 -5.59 3.52 4.19
N LEU A 175 -4.53 2.85 3.75
CA LEU A 175 -3.82 1.87 4.58
C LEU A 175 -3.21 2.49 5.84
N MET A 176 -2.92 3.78 5.81
CA MET A 176 -2.40 4.51 6.97
C MET A 176 -3.40 4.45 8.15
N ALA A 177 -4.69 4.61 7.87
CA ALA A 177 -5.74 4.49 8.89
C ALA A 177 -5.92 3.06 9.39
N LEU A 178 -5.60 2.05 8.57
CA LEU A 178 -5.76 0.63 8.89
C LEU A 178 -4.49 -0.02 9.47
N THR A 179 -3.39 0.72 9.56
CA THR A 179 -2.09 0.17 9.97
C THR A 179 -2.17 -0.52 11.32
N ARG A 180 -2.82 0.10 12.31
CA ARG A 180 -2.95 -0.45 13.66
C ARG A 180 -3.72 -1.76 13.68
N GLU A 181 -4.87 -1.80 13.01
CA GLU A 181 -5.75 -2.97 12.93
C GLU A 181 -5.06 -4.14 12.23
N LEU A 182 -4.38 -3.87 11.13
CA LEU A 182 -3.62 -4.88 10.38
C LEU A 182 -2.46 -5.46 11.22
N ASN A 183 -1.79 -4.64 12.00
CA ASN A 183 -0.71 -5.08 12.88
C ASN A 183 -1.23 -5.90 14.06
N ILE A 184 -2.36 -5.51 14.67
CA ILE A 184 -3.03 -6.28 15.72
C ILE A 184 -3.47 -7.64 15.17
N GLN A 185 -4.10 -7.67 13.99
CA GLN A 185 -4.51 -8.92 13.36
C GLN A 185 -3.32 -9.83 13.09
N LYS A 186 -2.24 -9.31 12.51
CA LYS A 186 -1.01 -10.07 12.26
C LYS A 186 -0.40 -10.64 13.55
N ALA A 187 -0.40 -9.87 14.63
CA ALA A 187 0.08 -10.34 15.94
C ALA A 187 -0.83 -11.45 16.50
N SER A 188 -2.15 -11.30 16.38
CA SER A 188 -3.13 -12.31 16.82
C SER A 188 -3.00 -13.61 16.04
N ASP A 189 -2.83 -13.54 14.71
CA ASP A 189 -2.59 -14.71 13.85
C ASP A 189 -1.32 -15.46 14.28
N ASN A 190 -0.25 -14.72 14.54
CA ASN A 190 1.02 -15.30 15.00
C ASN A 190 0.87 -15.98 16.37
N LEU A 191 0.15 -15.37 17.31
CA LEU A 191 -0.14 -15.98 18.62
C LEU A 191 -0.96 -17.25 18.46
N THR A 192 -2.00 -17.21 17.64
CA THR A 192 -2.86 -18.38 17.36
C THR A 192 -2.06 -19.52 16.75
N LEU A 193 -1.25 -19.23 15.73
CA LEU A 193 -0.39 -20.23 15.09
C LEU A 193 0.63 -20.81 16.05
N ASN A 194 1.25 -19.99 16.89
CA ASN A 194 2.19 -20.45 17.90
C ASN A 194 1.50 -21.28 18.98
N SER A 195 0.32 -20.88 19.44
CA SER A 195 -0.49 -21.65 20.39
C SER A 195 -0.89 -23.01 19.82
N LEU A 196 -1.34 -23.06 18.57
CA LEU A 196 -1.69 -24.33 17.91
C LEU A 196 -0.46 -25.22 17.73
N LYS A 197 0.70 -24.68 17.34
CA LYS A 197 1.96 -25.45 17.23
C LYS A 197 2.43 -25.98 18.58
N ASN A 198 2.26 -25.19 19.64
CA ASN A 198 2.71 -25.55 20.99
C ASN A 198 1.68 -26.38 21.75
N ALA A 199 0.39 -26.35 21.39
CA ALA A 199 -0.67 -27.16 22.01
C ALA A 199 -0.43 -28.68 21.84
N LEU A 200 0.37 -29.07 20.85
CA LEU A 200 0.79 -30.46 20.64
C LEU A 200 1.98 -30.88 21.51
N ASN A 201 2.66 -29.93 22.17
CA ASN A 201 3.78 -30.18 23.05
C ASN A 201 3.35 -29.90 24.51
N ALA A 202 3.26 -30.89 25.34
CA ALA A 202 3.04 -30.72 26.78
C ALA A 202 4.25 -29.97 27.40
N ASN A 203 4.09 -28.68 27.62
CA ASN A 203 5.17 -27.78 28.06
C ASN A 203 5.44 -27.83 29.57
N GLY A 204 4.85 -28.77 30.29
CA GLY A 204 5.11 -28.92 31.73
C GLY A 204 4.63 -30.25 32.31
N ILE A 205 5.47 -30.86 33.10
CA ILE A 205 5.13 -31.99 33.97
C ILE A 205 4.92 -31.44 35.38
N LEU A 206 3.69 -31.40 35.87
CA LEU A 206 3.39 -31.04 37.23
C LEU A 206 3.79 -32.22 38.15
N LYS A 207 4.96 -32.19 38.74
CA LYS A 207 5.39 -33.17 39.72
C LYS A 207 4.97 -32.71 41.11
N ILE A 208 3.88 -33.24 41.65
CA ILE A 208 3.42 -32.97 43.01
C ILE A 208 4.28 -33.82 43.94
N LYS A 209 5.22 -33.17 44.67
CA LYS A 209 5.95 -33.79 45.75
C LYS A 209 5.01 -34.00 46.94
N GLY A 210 4.79 -35.26 47.34
CA GLY A 210 3.96 -35.57 48.53
C GLY A 210 2.60 -36.22 48.22
N GLY A 211 2.32 -36.47 46.91
CA GLY A 211 1.20 -37.37 46.54
C GLY A 211 1.60 -38.83 46.82
N GLY A 212 1.91 -39.18 48.02
CA GLY A 212 1.98 -40.59 48.40
C GLY A 212 0.64 -41.21 48.00
N LEU A 213 0.68 -42.37 47.31
CA LEU A 213 -0.47 -43.21 47.08
C LEU A 213 -1.27 -43.25 48.36
N LEU A 214 -2.41 -42.54 48.45
CA LEU A 214 -3.36 -42.68 49.52
C LEU A 214 -3.74 -44.16 49.54
N ASP A 215 -3.23 -44.88 50.50
CA ASP A 215 -3.49 -46.29 50.65
C ASP A 215 -5.01 -46.49 50.60
N PHE A 216 -5.43 -47.50 49.90
CA PHE A 216 -6.85 -47.79 49.66
C PHE A 216 -7.68 -47.77 50.94
N LYS A 217 -7.06 -48.08 52.08
CA LYS A 217 -7.66 -48.01 53.39
C LYS A 217 -7.98 -46.61 53.89
N THR A 218 -7.21 -45.58 53.50
CA THR A 218 -7.47 -44.18 53.85
C THR A 218 -8.59 -43.55 53.03
N LYS A 219 -8.88 -44.08 51.85
CA LYS A 219 -10.06 -43.68 51.05
C LYS A 219 -11.38 -44.22 51.65
N GLN A 220 -11.35 -45.43 52.22
CA GLN A 220 -12.55 -46.03 52.78
C GLN A 220 -12.97 -45.39 54.11
N SER A 221 -12.07 -44.82 54.89
CA SER A 221 -12.39 -44.10 56.11
C SER A 221 -13.03 -42.76 55.95
N ARG A 222 -12.76 -42.08 54.81
CA ARG A 222 -13.34 -40.76 54.48
C ARG A 222 -14.73 -40.83 53.79
N SER A 223 -15.12 -41.99 53.31
CA SER A 223 -16.45 -42.17 52.70
C SER A 223 -17.53 -42.62 53.71
N ARG A 224 -17.19 -42.72 55.00
CA ARG A 224 -18.08 -43.14 56.12
C ARG A 224 -18.28 -42.07 57.18
N GLN A 225 -17.84 -40.83 56.93
CA GLN A 225 -18.25 -39.64 57.65
C GLN A 225 -19.06 -38.73 56.68
#